data_a2105a240406f11d5a8ae067a015067e
#
_entry.id   a2105a240406f11d5a8ae067a015067e
#
_cell.length_a   1.000
_cell.length_b   1.000
_cell.length_c   1.000
_cell.angle_alpha   90.00
_cell.angle_beta   90.00
_cell.angle_gamma   90.00
#
_symmetry.space_group_name_H-M   'P 1'
#
loop_
_entity.id
_entity.type
_entity.pdbx_description
1 polymer ?
#
loop_
_entity_poly.entity_id
_entity_poly.type
_entity_poly.pdbx_seq_one_letter_code
_entity_poly.pdbx_strand_id
1 'polypeptide(L)'
;MAKCKRNRNKDKRDFTIKTLTANRNYKDTVFRMLFSDRKNLLSLYNAVNQRNYKNPEDLEIVTLENAIYMEMKNDLAFIIDTNLYLYEHQSTYNPNMPLRDLFYICSEYQKLVDKKSLFSSTLQKIPAPNFIEFYNGSTVIADCTDLRLSSAFEHLT
;
A
#
# COMPACT_ATOMS: atom_id res chain seq x y z
N MET A 1 39.17 70.00 0.02
CA MET A 1 38.91 69.03 -1.05
C MET A 1 38.56 67.66 -0.41
N ALA A 2 37.34 67.35 -0.27
CA ALA A 2 36.84 66.08 0.33
C ALA A 2 36.52 65.10 -0.78
N LYS A 3 37.18 63.91 -0.82
CA LYS A 3 36.92 62.85 -1.78
C LYS A 3 35.79 61.95 -1.25
N CYS A 4 34.64 61.97 -1.92
CA CYS A 4 33.53 61.09 -1.68
C CYS A 4 33.84 59.68 -2.22
N LYS A 5 33.92 58.64 -1.35
CA LYS A 5 34.04 57.23 -1.75
C LYS A 5 32.65 56.67 -1.91
N ARG A 6 32.25 56.35 -3.15
CA ARG A 6 31.03 55.59 -3.44
C ARG A 6 31.24 54.10 -3.10
N ASN A 7 30.54 53.65 -2.07
CA ASN A 7 30.45 52.23 -1.72
C ASN A 7 29.40 51.59 -2.61
N ARG A 8 29.81 50.71 -3.56
CA ARG A 8 28.92 49.89 -4.37
C ARG A 8 28.75 48.53 -3.68
N ASN A 9 27.78 48.42 -2.78
CA ASN A 9 27.31 47.11 -2.34
C ASN A 9 26.51 46.49 -3.46
N LYS A 10 27.09 45.48 -4.12
CA LYS A 10 26.38 44.56 -5.02
C LYS A 10 25.71 43.51 -4.15
N ASP A 11 24.40 43.65 -3.91
CA ASP A 11 23.56 42.57 -3.45
C ASP A 11 23.56 41.43 -4.46
N LYS A 12 24.39 40.44 -4.24
CA LYS A 12 24.27 39.16 -4.90
C LYS A 12 23.14 38.39 -4.16
N ARG A 13 21.92 38.45 -4.66
CA ARG A 13 20.89 37.53 -4.26
C ARG A 13 21.26 36.15 -4.78
N ASP A 14 21.75 35.33 -3.87
CA ASP A 14 22.03 33.91 -4.11
C ASP A 14 20.69 33.21 -4.27
N PHE A 15 20.26 32.98 -5.52
CA PHE A 15 19.08 32.23 -5.87
C PHE A 15 19.45 30.74 -5.79
N THR A 16 19.52 30.22 -4.56
CA THR A 16 19.66 28.78 -4.35
C THR A 16 18.35 28.12 -4.79
N ILE A 17 18.33 27.61 -6.02
CA ILE A 17 17.27 26.71 -6.48
C ILE A 17 17.36 25.48 -5.59
N LYS A 18 16.49 25.39 -4.58
CA LYS A 18 16.23 24.13 -3.90
C LYS A 18 15.67 23.17 -4.93
N THR A 19 16.50 22.30 -5.44
CA THR A 19 16.05 21.13 -6.18
C THR A 19 15.09 20.37 -5.26
N LEU A 20 13.80 20.40 -5.58
CA LEU A 20 12.79 19.59 -4.95
C LEU A 20 13.19 18.14 -5.22
N THR A 21 13.81 17.50 -4.25
CA THR A 21 13.99 16.05 -4.28
C THR A 21 12.60 15.43 -4.30
N ALA A 22 12.23 14.86 -5.45
CA ALA A 22 10.97 14.15 -5.57
C ALA A 22 10.91 13.08 -4.46
N ASN A 23 9.83 13.12 -3.67
CA ASN A 23 9.61 12.14 -2.63
C ASN A 23 9.63 10.74 -3.28
N ARG A 24 10.53 9.86 -2.86
CA ARG A 24 10.67 8.51 -3.45
C ARG A 24 9.38 7.69 -3.35
N ASN A 25 8.51 8.03 -2.42
CA ASN A 25 7.23 7.34 -2.18
C ASN A 25 6.06 7.99 -2.93
N TYR A 26 6.31 8.87 -3.93
CA TYR A 26 5.20 9.55 -4.63
C TYR A 26 4.27 8.58 -5.37
N LYS A 27 4.80 7.46 -5.88
CA LYS A 27 4.02 6.46 -6.61
C LYS A 27 3.02 5.76 -5.71
N ASP A 28 3.44 5.34 -4.53
CA ASP A 28 2.56 4.70 -3.52
C ASP A 28 1.49 5.69 -3.06
N THR A 29 1.89 6.94 -2.85
CA THR A 29 0.94 8.01 -2.52
C THR A 29 -0.09 8.23 -3.61
N VAL A 30 0.33 8.27 -4.89
CA VAL A 30 -0.60 8.44 -6.04
C VAL A 30 -1.52 7.24 -6.17
N PHE A 31 -1.01 6.01 -6.02
CA PHE A 31 -1.82 4.79 -6.04
C PHE A 31 -2.93 4.83 -4.98
N ARG A 32 -2.56 5.12 -3.73
CA ARG A 32 -3.52 5.25 -2.64
C ARG A 32 -4.52 6.37 -2.86
N MET A 33 -4.09 7.54 -3.31
CA MET A 33 -4.99 8.67 -3.61
C MET A 33 -6.00 8.32 -4.71
N LEU A 34 -5.56 7.65 -5.76
CA LEU A 34 -6.40 7.29 -6.89
C LEU A 34 -7.47 6.26 -6.51
N PHE A 35 -7.09 5.26 -5.74
CA PHE A 35 -7.94 4.13 -5.39
C PHE A 35 -8.56 4.19 -3.99
N SER A 36 -8.38 5.29 -3.25
CA SER A 36 -9.21 5.58 -2.07
C SER A 36 -10.65 5.96 -2.44
N ASP A 37 -10.90 6.37 -3.67
CA ASP A 37 -12.25 6.54 -4.20
C ASP A 37 -12.86 5.18 -4.58
N ARG A 38 -14.06 4.89 -4.04
CA ARG A 38 -14.72 3.58 -4.23
C ARG A 38 -15.01 3.25 -5.69
N LYS A 39 -15.34 4.23 -6.53
CA LYS A 39 -15.62 3.99 -7.96
C LYS A 39 -14.36 3.57 -8.70
N ASN A 40 -13.25 4.24 -8.44
CA ASN A 40 -11.97 3.90 -9.02
C ASN A 40 -11.50 2.53 -8.53
N LEU A 41 -11.64 2.24 -7.24
CA LEU A 41 -11.27 0.95 -6.65
C LEU A 41 -12.13 -0.19 -7.21
N LEU A 42 -13.45 0.02 -7.37
CA LEU A 42 -14.33 -0.96 -7.99
C LEU A 42 -13.97 -1.22 -9.45
N SER A 43 -13.59 -0.17 -10.18
CA SER A 43 -13.13 -0.31 -11.57
C SER A 43 -11.85 -1.14 -11.66
N LEU A 44 -10.88 -0.89 -10.76
CA LEU A 44 -9.66 -1.68 -10.66
C LEU A 44 -9.97 -3.13 -10.30
N TYR A 45 -10.80 -3.36 -9.28
CA TYR A 45 -11.25 -4.69 -8.87
C TYR A 45 -11.87 -5.47 -10.04
N ASN A 46 -12.80 -4.83 -10.76
CA ASN A 46 -13.46 -5.45 -11.91
C ASN A 46 -12.46 -5.84 -13.00
N ALA A 47 -11.51 -4.96 -13.30
CA ALA A 47 -10.49 -5.21 -14.32
C ALA A 47 -9.57 -6.39 -13.93
N VAL A 48 -9.09 -6.42 -12.70
CA VAL A 48 -8.15 -7.44 -12.20
C VAL A 48 -8.82 -8.80 -12.06
N ASN A 49 -10.05 -8.83 -11.53
CA ASN A 49 -10.75 -10.07 -11.23
C ASN A 49 -11.73 -10.51 -12.33
N GLN A 50 -11.77 -9.81 -13.47
CA GLN A 50 -12.68 -10.07 -14.60
C GLN A 50 -14.16 -10.11 -14.15
N ARG A 51 -14.53 -9.16 -13.29
CA ARG A 51 -15.88 -9.00 -12.73
C ARG A 51 -16.56 -7.76 -13.34
N ASN A 52 -17.84 -7.57 -13.02
CA ASN A 52 -18.63 -6.47 -13.54
C ASN A 52 -19.62 -5.92 -12.50
N TYR A 53 -19.13 -5.68 -11.29
CA TYR A 53 -19.92 -5.00 -10.27
C TYR A 53 -20.22 -3.57 -10.70
N LYS A 54 -21.43 -3.09 -10.43
CA LYS A 54 -21.90 -1.76 -10.88
C LYS A 54 -22.02 -0.77 -9.73
N ASN A 55 -22.28 -1.27 -8.52
CA ASN A 55 -22.53 -0.44 -7.36
C ASN A 55 -21.27 -0.32 -6.50
N PRO A 56 -20.66 0.87 -6.38
CA PRO A 56 -19.49 1.07 -5.53
C PRO A 56 -19.74 0.81 -4.03
N GLU A 57 -21.01 0.82 -3.59
CA GLU A 57 -21.37 0.53 -2.20
C GLU A 57 -21.27 -0.97 -1.86
N ASP A 58 -21.13 -1.85 -2.86
CA ASP A 58 -20.86 -3.28 -2.63
C ASP A 58 -19.43 -3.51 -2.08
N LEU A 59 -18.60 -2.46 -2.09
CA LEU A 59 -17.21 -2.48 -1.65
C LEU A 59 -17.04 -1.70 -0.34
N GLU A 60 -16.54 -2.37 0.70
CA GLU A 60 -16.21 -1.78 1.99
C GLU A 60 -14.69 -1.59 2.13
N ILE A 61 -14.24 -0.33 2.23
CA ILE A 61 -12.82 -0.03 2.44
C ILE A 61 -12.50 -0.20 3.92
N VAL A 62 -11.52 -1.07 4.23
CA VAL A 62 -11.06 -1.39 5.58
C VAL A 62 -9.58 -1.07 5.79
N THR A 63 -9.06 -0.10 5.04
CA THR A 63 -7.64 0.23 5.03
C THR A 63 -7.06 0.45 6.43
N LEU A 64 -5.87 -0.09 6.65
CA LEU A 64 -5.09 0.02 7.89
C LEU A 64 -4.55 1.44 8.09
N GLU A 65 -5.29 2.32 8.76
CA GLU A 65 -4.77 3.65 9.11
C GLU A 65 -3.68 3.62 10.20
N ASN A 66 -3.63 2.57 11.04
CA ASN A 66 -2.79 2.49 12.22
C ASN A 66 -2.24 1.08 12.51
N ALA A 67 -1.55 0.47 11.57
CA ALA A 67 -0.72 -0.67 11.93
C ALA A 67 0.52 -0.17 12.70
N ILE A 68 0.38 -0.03 14.02
CA ILE A 68 1.48 0.38 14.92
C ILE A 68 2.57 -0.69 15.03
N TYR A 69 2.32 -1.88 14.51
CA TYR A 69 3.30 -2.96 14.53
C TYR A 69 4.24 -2.86 13.33
N MET A 70 5.50 -2.54 13.57
CA MET A 70 6.61 -2.48 12.61
C MET A 70 6.53 -1.36 11.56
N GLU A 71 5.77 -0.28 11.75
CA GLU A 71 5.63 0.85 10.80
C GLU A 71 5.15 0.44 9.39
N MET A 72 4.70 -0.81 9.22
CA MET A 72 4.20 -1.32 7.96
C MET A 72 2.74 -0.92 7.76
N LYS A 73 2.46 -0.29 6.63
CA LYS A 73 1.10 0.08 6.19
C LYS A 73 0.81 -0.65 4.89
N ASN A 74 -0.36 -1.24 4.82
CA ASN A 74 -0.91 -1.72 3.57
C ASN A 74 -1.40 -0.51 2.74
N ASP A 75 -1.33 -0.58 1.42
CA ASP A 75 -1.80 0.51 0.56
C ASP A 75 -3.32 0.57 0.51
N LEU A 76 -3.98 -0.54 0.22
CA LEU A 76 -5.44 -0.64 0.13
C LEU A 76 -5.92 -1.98 0.67
N ALA A 77 -6.89 -1.97 1.59
CA ALA A 77 -7.63 -3.14 2.02
C ALA A 77 -9.14 -2.89 1.90
N PHE A 78 -9.86 -3.84 1.35
CA PHE A 78 -11.31 -3.73 1.15
C PHE A 78 -11.98 -5.10 1.14
N ILE A 79 -13.25 -5.11 1.51
CA ILE A 79 -14.12 -6.30 1.47
C ILE A 79 -15.11 -6.13 0.33
N ILE A 80 -15.30 -7.19 -0.43
CA ILE A 80 -16.39 -7.33 -1.38
C ILE A 80 -16.96 -8.76 -1.28
N ASP A 81 -18.26 -8.88 -1.12
CA ASP A 81 -18.95 -10.12 -0.75
C ASP A 81 -18.36 -10.72 0.55
N THR A 82 -17.72 -11.88 0.47
CA THR A 82 -17.11 -12.60 1.60
C THR A 82 -15.59 -12.66 1.50
N ASN A 83 -14.99 -11.82 0.66
CA ASN A 83 -13.54 -11.80 0.41
C ASN A 83 -12.92 -10.48 0.87
N LEU A 84 -11.78 -10.57 1.51
CA LEU A 84 -10.93 -9.46 1.85
C LEU A 84 -9.79 -9.38 0.85
N TYR A 85 -9.65 -8.24 0.18
CA TYR A 85 -8.59 -7.97 -0.78
C TYR A 85 -7.57 -7.00 -0.18
N LEU A 86 -6.29 -7.34 -0.34
CA LEU A 86 -5.18 -6.47 -0.01
C LEU A 86 -4.42 -6.17 -1.32
N TYR A 87 -4.46 -4.90 -1.72
CA TYR A 87 -3.78 -4.41 -2.92
C TYR A 87 -2.58 -3.57 -2.50
N GLU A 88 -1.41 -3.95 -2.96
CA GLU A 88 -0.13 -3.28 -2.72
C GLU A 88 0.46 -2.76 -4.01
N HIS A 89 1.11 -1.60 -3.95
CA HIS A 89 1.88 -1.06 -5.05
C HIS A 89 3.37 -1.11 -4.71
N GLN A 90 4.18 -1.74 -5.59
CA GLN A 90 5.61 -1.89 -5.35
C GLN A 90 6.43 -1.37 -6.55
N SER A 91 7.40 -0.51 -6.26
CA SER A 91 8.38 -0.05 -7.24
C SER A 91 9.70 -0.83 -7.19
N THR A 92 9.84 -1.72 -6.22
CA THR A 92 11.02 -2.59 -6.06
C THR A 92 10.52 -4.01 -5.83
N TYR A 93 11.05 -4.98 -6.59
CA TYR A 93 10.73 -6.39 -6.37
C TYR A 93 11.11 -6.82 -4.95
N ASN A 94 10.16 -7.39 -4.24
CA ASN A 94 10.35 -7.83 -2.85
C ASN A 94 9.84 -9.27 -2.67
N PRO A 95 10.73 -10.27 -2.55
CA PRO A 95 10.33 -11.66 -2.36
C PRO A 95 9.68 -11.94 -0.99
N ASN A 96 9.77 -11.00 -0.05
CA ASN A 96 9.18 -11.11 1.28
C ASN A 96 7.73 -10.58 1.35
N MET A 97 7.11 -10.24 0.21
CA MET A 97 5.72 -9.77 0.21
C MET A 97 4.76 -10.75 0.88
N PRO A 98 4.80 -12.08 0.65
CA PRO A 98 3.89 -12.99 1.34
C PRO A 98 4.05 -13.00 2.86
N LEU A 99 5.25 -12.74 3.38
CA LEU A 99 5.48 -12.60 4.81
C LEU A 99 4.91 -11.27 5.36
N ARG A 100 5.03 -10.18 4.61
CA ARG A 100 4.39 -8.90 4.95
C ARG A 100 2.87 -9.04 4.92
N ASP A 101 2.32 -9.69 3.91
CA ASP A 101 0.89 -9.95 3.77
C ASP A 101 0.32 -10.74 4.95
N LEU A 102 1.07 -11.73 5.45
CA LEU A 102 0.70 -12.45 6.66
C LEU A 102 0.52 -11.49 7.85
N PHE A 103 1.43 -10.55 8.06
CA PHE A 103 1.30 -9.58 9.15
C PHE A 103 0.13 -8.62 8.92
N TYR A 104 -0.09 -8.17 7.70
CA TYR A 104 -1.23 -7.32 7.37
C TYR A 104 -2.55 -8.03 7.64
N ILE A 105 -2.73 -9.25 7.14
CA ILE A 105 -3.97 -9.98 7.31
C ILE A 105 -4.24 -10.33 8.78
N CYS A 106 -3.20 -10.71 9.54
CA CYS A 106 -3.34 -10.95 10.96
C CYS A 106 -3.85 -9.71 11.70
N SER A 107 -3.36 -8.53 11.34
CA SER A 107 -3.82 -7.26 11.92
C SER A 107 -5.29 -6.96 11.57
N GLU A 108 -5.72 -7.22 10.35
CA GLU A 108 -7.12 -7.04 9.94
C GLU A 108 -8.03 -8.04 10.66
N TYR A 109 -7.68 -9.30 10.70
CA TYR A 109 -8.50 -10.31 11.37
C TYR A 109 -8.63 -10.07 12.88
N GLN A 110 -7.61 -9.49 13.52
CA GLN A 110 -7.70 -9.09 14.93
C GLN A 110 -8.81 -8.07 15.21
N LYS A 111 -9.21 -7.27 14.22
CA LYS A 111 -10.31 -6.31 14.32
C LYS A 111 -11.68 -6.96 14.07
N LEU A 112 -11.71 -7.93 13.15
CA LEU A 112 -12.94 -8.61 12.73
C LEU A 112 -13.38 -9.71 13.68
N VAL A 113 -12.45 -10.31 14.42
CA VAL A 113 -12.70 -11.46 15.27
C VAL A 113 -13.08 -11.03 16.69
N ASP A 114 -14.19 -11.60 17.20
CA ASP A 114 -14.48 -11.48 18.63
C ASP A 114 -13.57 -12.40 19.45
N LYS A 115 -12.65 -11.79 20.20
CA LYS A 115 -11.64 -12.51 20.98
C LYS A 115 -12.22 -13.47 22.01
N LYS A 116 -13.42 -13.17 22.59
CA LYS A 116 -14.06 -14.06 23.56
C LYS A 116 -14.62 -15.31 22.88
N SER A 117 -15.19 -15.13 21.69
CA SER A 117 -15.77 -16.22 20.91
C SER A 117 -14.73 -17.17 20.31
N LEU A 118 -13.43 -16.79 20.27
CA LEU A 118 -12.35 -17.70 19.85
C LEU A 118 -12.23 -18.95 20.74
N PHE A 119 -12.66 -18.85 21.99
CA PHE A 119 -12.63 -19.96 22.96
C PHE A 119 -13.96 -20.69 23.08
N SER A 120 -14.94 -20.34 22.24
CA SER A 120 -16.24 -21.02 22.18
C SER A 120 -16.19 -22.26 21.28
N SER A 121 -17.23 -23.09 21.35
CA SER A 121 -17.40 -24.23 20.45
C SER A 121 -17.98 -23.85 19.08
N THR A 122 -18.30 -22.55 18.87
CA THR A 122 -18.88 -22.06 17.62
C THR A 122 -17.77 -21.53 16.70
N LEU A 123 -17.73 -22.05 15.46
CA LEU A 123 -16.78 -21.57 14.46
C LEU A 123 -17.07 -20.12 14.08
N GLN A 124 -16.10 -19.24 14.23
CA GLN A 124 -16.16 -17.91 13.65
C GLN A 124 -15.76 -17.96 12.18
N LYS A 125 -16.56 -17.32 11.33
CA LYS A 125 -16.24 -17.14 9.90
C LYS A 125 -15.59 -15.79 9.70
N ILE A 126 -14.54 -15.76 8.89
CA ILE A 126 -13.81 -14.56 8.49
C ILE A 126 -13.76 -14.49 6.96
N PRO A 127 -13.62 -13.28 6.36
CA PRO A 127 -13.46 -13.15 4.92
C PRO A 127 -12.21 -13.88 4.43
N ALA A 128 -12.30 -14.52 3.25
CA ALA A 128 -11.13 -15.16 2.64
C ALA A 128 -10.15 -14.08 2.13
N PRO A 129 -8.84 -14.18 2.42
CA PRO A 129 -7.87 -13.17 2.03
C PRO A 129 -7.39 -13.39 0.60
N ASN A 130 -7.24 -12.30 -0.15
CA ASN A 130 -6.68 -12.26 -1.49
C ASN A 130 -5.63 -11.15 -1.55
N PHE A 131 -4.42 -11.46 -2.00
CA PHE A 131 -3.31 -10.53 -2.06
C PHE A 131 -2.93 -10.28 -3.51
N ILE A 132 -2.81 -9.02 -3.90
CA ILE A 132 -2.42 -8.62 -5.25
C ILE A 132 -1.41 -7.49 -5.17
N GLU A 133 -0.25 -7.70 -5.79
CA GLU A 133 0.83 -6.75 -5.86
C GLU A 133 0.96 -6.17 -7.27
N PHE A 134 0.85 -4.84 -7.38
CA PHE A 134 1.05 -4.10 -8.62
C PHE A 134 2.50 -3.63 -8.69
N TYR A 135 3.30 -4.29 -9.52
CA TYR A 135 4.69 -3.95 -9.69
C TYR A 135 4.91 -3.00 -10.86
N ASN A 136 5.58 -1.88 -10.64
CA ASN A 136 5.98 -0.93 -11.69
C ASN A 136 7.47 -0.54 -11.62
N GLY A 137 8.31 -1.42 -11.05
CA GLY A 137 9.74 -1.20 -10.94
C GLY A 137 10.48 -1.37 -12.27
N SER A 138 11.80 -1.13 -12.23
CA SER A 138 12.68 -1.25 -13.40
C SER A 138 13.27 -2.64 -13.61
N THR A 139 13.17 -3.54 -12.61
CA THR A 139 13.62 -4.93 -12.76
C THR A 139 12.65 -5.67 -13.67
N VAL A 140 13.17 -6.31 -14.69
CA VAL A 140 12.36 -7.13 -15.59
C VAL A 140 11.96 -8.42 -14.89
N ILE A 141 10.66 -8.60 -14.70
CA ILE A 141 10.04 -9.83 -14.16
C ILE A 141 8.97 -10.30 -15.13
N ALA A 142 8.43 -11.51 -14.93
CA ALA A 142 7.30 -11.99 -15.72
C ALA A 142 6.06 -11.10 -15.49
N ASP A 143 5.17 -11.03 -16.49
CA ASP A 143 3.94 -10.22 -16.44
C ASP A 143 3.03 -10.61 -15.26
N CYS A 144 3.07 -11.88 -14.86
CA CYS A 144 2.40 -12.38 -13.68
C CYS A 144 3.32 -13.41 -12.98
N THR A 145 3.45 -13.28 -11.67
CA THR A 145 4.31 -14.15 -10.84
C THR A 145 3.62 -14.45 -9.53
N ASP A 146 3.58 -15.73 -9.16
CA ASP A 146 3.10 -16.17 -7.86
C ASP A 146 4.22 -16.07 -6.82
N LEU A 147 4.00 -15.31 -5.77
CA LEU A 147 4.81 -15.30 -4.56
C LEU A 147 4.13 -16.18 -3.49
N ARG A 148 4.91 -17.02 -2.81
CA ARG A 148 4.35 -18.00 -1.87
C ARG A 148 4.98 -17.86 -0.48
N LEU A 149 4.15 -17.80 0.55
CA LEU A 149 4.61 -17.77 1.94
C LEU A 149 5.43 -19.02 2.31
N SER A 150 5.09 -20.17 1.72
CA SER A 150 5.83 -21.42 1.93
C SER A 150 7.31 -21.34 1.52
N SER A 151 7.67 -20.40 0.63
CA SER A 151 9.07 -20.17 0.25
C SER A 151 9.90 -19.48 1.34
N ALA A 152 9.25 -18.91 2.35
CA ALA A 152 9.91 -18.27 3.48
C ALA A 152 10.17 -19.22 4.66
N PHE A 153 9.64 -20.46 4.62
CA PHE A 153 9.87 -21.42 5.68
C PHE A 153 11.25 -22.10 5.53
N GLU A 154 11.99 -22.18 6.62
CA GLU A 154 13.20 -22.97 6.68
C GLU A 154 12.83 -24.46 6.57
N HIS A 155 13.45 -25.15 5.62
CA HIS A 155 13.30 -26.58 5.52
C HIS A 155 14.26 -27.23 6.53
N LEU A 156 13.73 -27.91 7.52
CA LEU A 156 14.51 -28.79 8.38
C LEU A 156 14.94 -29.98 7.50
N THR A 157 16.23 -30.06 7.19
CA THR A 157 16.85 -31.19 6.49
C THR A 157 16.99 -32.38 7.45
#